data_57d812068cedf2c2d3c6b213f4c95442
#
_entry.id   57d812068cedf2c2d3c6b213f4c95442
#
_cell.length_a   1.000
_cell.length_b   1.000
_cell.length_c   1.000
_cell.angle_alpha   90.00
_cell.angle_beta   90.00
_cell.angle_gamma   90.00
#
_symmetry.space_group_name_H-M   'P 1'
#
loop_
_entity.id
_entity.type
_entity.pdbx_description
1 polymer ?
#
loop_
_entity_poly.entity_id
_entity_poly.type
_entity_poly.pdbx_seq_one_letter_code
_entity_poly.pdbx_strand_id
1 'polypeptide(L)'
;MKLSPSALALAASIVASTSVFAADTVSPVPVLLQDLAKYQDAEKTTAKNIETFDTLDFDVYTHQKWDRLGESHAADILVHYPDGHTSKGLHDHIEELKPMFVFAPDTRIEQHPVKFGQGEWTAVIGVLEGTFTQPMPIGGGKTIAPTGKPFKLTMATIGHWTKAGVMDEEYLFWDNADFMKQIGLGH
;
A
#
# COMPACT_ATOMS: atom_id res chain seq x y z
N MET A 1 -89.70 -28.93 -35.23
CA MET A 1 -88.95 -27.82 -34.59
C MET A 1 -87.52 -28.21 -34.47
N LYS A 2 -86.64 -27.63 -35.27
CA LYS A 2 -85.27 -28.03 -35.38
C LYS A 2 -84.42 -27.11 -34.51
N LEU A 3 -83.69 -27.65 -33.55
CA LEU A 3 -82.64 -26.94 -32.77
C LEU A 3 -81.29 -27.21 -33.37
N SER A 4 -80.60 -26.16 -33.75
CA SER A 4 -79.25 -26.19 -34.26
C SER A 4 -78.22 -26.15 -33.10
N PRO A 5 -77.15 -26.97 -33.10
CA PRO A 5 -76.13 -26.81 -32.11
C PRO A 5 -75.02 -25.86 -32.61
N SER A 6 -74.78 -24.77 -31.87
CA SER A 6 -73.70 -23.84 -32.10
C SER A 6 -72.44 -24.49 -31.59
N ALA A 7 -71.45 -24.72 -32.45
CA ALA A 7 -70.10 -25.16 -32.10
C ALA A 7 -69.24 -23.99 -31.57
N LEU A 8 -68.86 -24.04 -30.34
CA LEU A 8 -67.92 -23.11 -29.72
C LEU A 8 -66.50 -23.57 -30.02
N ALA A 9 -65.83 -22.88 -30.93
CA ALA A 9 -64.38 -23.10 -31.19
C ALA A 9 -63.55 -22.35 -30.17
N LEU A 10 -62.89 -23.09 -29.27
CA LEU A 10 -61.93 -22.55 -28.31
C LEU A 10 -60.56 -22.50 -29.01
N ALA A 11 -60.10 -21.27 -29.42
CA ALA A 11 -58.77 -21.04 -29.94
C ALA A 11 -57.81 -20.95 -28.78
N ALA A 12 -57.04 -21.99 -28.57
CA ALA A 12 -55.92 -21.99 -27.63
C ALA A 12 -54.71 -21.26 -28.25
N SER A 13 -54.49 -20.01 -27.84
CA SER A 13 -53.27 -19.26 -28.19
C SER A 13 -52.09 -19.77 -27.36
N ILE A 14 -51.22 -20.58 -27.96
CA ILE A 14 -49.94 -20.96 -27.37
C ILE A 14 -48.98 -19.75 -27.50
N VAL A 15 -48.84 -19.01 -26.43
CA VAL A 15 -47.75 -18.00 -26.32
C VAL A 15 -46.48 -18.76 -26.08
N ALA A 16 -45.70 -18.97 -27.14
CA ALA A 16 -44.32 -19.47 -27.00
C ALA A 16 -43.45 -18.33 -26.43
N SER A 17 -43.24 -18.34 -25.13
CA SER A 17 -42.23 -17.50 -24.50
C SER A 17 -40.84 -18.00 -24.89
N THR A 18 -40.28 -17.40 -25.94
CA THR A 18 -38.87 -17.54 -26.23
C THR A 18 -38.08 -16.76 -25.17
N SER A 19 -37.59 -17.47 -24.14
CA SER A 19 -36.55 -16.98 -23.27
C SER A 19 -35.29 -16.74 -24.13
N VAL A 20 -35.09 -15.48 -24.49
CA VAL A 20 -33.81 -15.04 -25.06
C VAL A 20 -32.83 -15.11 -23.91
N PHE A 21 -32.11 -16.22 -23.78
CA PHE A 21 -30.86 -16.23 -23.02
C PHE A 21 -29.95 -15.24 -23.73
N ALA A 22 -29.64 -14.11 -23.06
CA ALA A 22 -28.57 -13.26 -23.52
C ALA A 22 -27.32 -14.15 -23.65
N ALA A 23 -26.90 -14.42 -24.86
CA ALA A 23 -25.63 -15.11 -25.09
C ALA A 23 -24.60 -14.18 -24.46
N ASP A 24 -23.92 -14.65 -23.42
CA ASP A 24 -22.70 -14.00 -22.92
C ASP A 24 -21.80 -13.82 -24.12
N THR A 25 -21.64 -12.57 -24.56
CA THR A 25 -20.80 -12.25 -25.69
C THR A 25 -19.34 -12.48 -25.25
N VAL A 26 -18.83 -13.67 -25.53
CA VAL A 26 -17.42 -13.98 -25.31
C VAL A 26 -16.61 -12.96 -26.10
N SER A 27 -15.78 -12.19 -25.41
CA SER A 27 -14.92 -11.20 -26.04
C SER A 27 -14.05 -11.86 -27.12
N PRO A 28 -13.85 -11.21 -28.28
CA PRO A 28 -13.00 -11.75 -29.33
C PRO A 28 -11.59 -12.04 -28.79
N VAL A 29 -10.99 -13.14 -29.20
CA VAL A 29 -9.64 -13.58 -28.76
C VAL A 29 -8.58 -12.46 -28.81
N PRO A 30 -8.52 -11.59 -29.84
CA PRO A 30 -7.57 -10.47 -29.86
C PRO A 30 -7.78 -9.47 -28.71
N VAL A 31 -9.03 -9.21 -28.30
CA VAL A 31 -9.34 -8.31 -27.15
C VAL A 31 -8.86 -8.95 -25.86
N LEU A 32 -9.12 -10.26 -25.67
CA LEU A 32 -8.66 -10.99 -24.49
C LEU A 32 -7.13 -11.00 -24.37
N LEU A 33 -6.42 -11.18 -25.50
CA LEU A 33 -4.95 -11.12 -25.52
C LEU A 33 -4.42 -9.72 -25.18
N GLN A 34 -5.07 -8.67 -25.67
CA GLN A 34 -4.71 -7.29 -25.35
C GLN A 34 -4.95 -6.98 -23.86
N ASP A 35 -6.04 -7.43 -23.30
CA ASP A 35 -6.32 -7.24 -21.88
C ASP A 35 -5.36 -8.04 -21.01
N LEU A 36 -5.03 -9.28 -21.38
CA LEU A 36 -4.02 -10.08 -20.70
C LEU A 36 -2.65 -9.38 -20.70
N ALA A 37 -2.25 -8.78 -21.81
CA ALA A 37 -0.99 -8.03 -21.90
C ALA A 37 -0.97 -6.84 -20.91
N LYS A 38 -2.07 -6.09 -20.79
CA LYS A 38 -2.19 -4.98 -19.81
C LYS A 38 -2.03 -5.47 -18.37
N TYR A 39 -2.66 -6.60 -18.01
CA TYR A 39 -2.51 -7.19 -16.68
C TYR A 39 -1.08 -7.65 -16.41
N GLN A 40 -0.43 -8.28 -17.38
CA GLN A 40 0.97 -8.70 -17.25
C GLN A 40 1.92 -7.50 -17.08
N ASP A 41 1.69 -6.41 -17.78
CA ASP A 41 2.52 -5.21 -17.66
C ASP A 41 2.28 -4.49 -16.33
N ALA A 42 1.04 -4.44 -15.84
CA ALA A 42 0.73 -3.94 -14.51
C ALA A 42 1.40 -4.78 -13.40
N GLU A 43 1.38 -6.11 -13.53
CA GLU A 43 2.04 -7.01 -12.58
C GLU A 43 3.56 -6.81 -12.56
N LYS A 44 4.20 -6.68 -13.73
CA LYS A 44 5.65 -6.37 -13.81
C LYS A 44 5.98 -5.03 -13.15
N THR A 45 5.14 -4.00 -13.37
CA THR A 45 5.32 -2.69 -12.75
C THR A 45 5.22 -2.81 -11.23
N THR A 46 4.20 -3.48 -10.72
CA THR A 46 4.03 -3.74 -9.29
C THR A 46 5.22 -4.49 -8.69
N ALA A 47 5.69 -5.55 -9.36
CA ALA A 47 6.84 -6.33 -8.89
C ALA A 47 8.11 -5.46 -8.81
N LYS A 48 8.36 -4.61 -9.80
CA LYS A 48 9.48 -3.67 -9.78
C LYS A 48 9.37 -2.64 -8.65
N ASN A 49 8.19 -2.09 -8.43
CA ASN A 49 7.95 -1.13 -7.34
C ASN A 49 8.20 -1.77 -5.97
N ILE A 50 7.78 -3.03 -5.78
CA ILE A 50 8.04 -3.80 -4.55
C ILE A 50 9.55 -4.06 -4.38
N GLU A 51 10.28 -4.37 -5.44
CA GLU A 51 11.74 -4.54 -5.39
C GLU A 51 12.45 -3.22 -5.04
N THR A 52 11.98 -2.09 -5.59
CA THR A 52 12.47 -0.76 -5.22
C THR A 52 12.18 -0.45 -3.75
N PHE A 53 11.01 -0.88 -3.24
CA PHE A 53 10.66 -0.73 -1.83
C PHE A 53 11.56 -1.56 -0.91
N ASP A 54 11.90 -2.80 -1.28
CA ASP A 54 12.88 -3.61 -0.55
C ASP A 54 14.24 -2.89 -0.48
N THR A 55 14.69 -2.33 -1.59
CA THR A 55 15.96 -1.55 -1.66
C THR A 55 15.89 -0.30 -0.79
N LEU A 56 14.75 0.41 -0.79
CA LEU A 56 14.49 1.55 0.07
C LEU A 56 14.73 1.21 1.53
N ASP A 57 14.05 0.19 2.05
CA ASP A 57 14.07 -0.12 3.47
C ASP A 57 15.37 -0.84 3.90
N PHE A 58 15.79 -1.86 3.14
CA PHE A 58 16.93 -2.70 3.53
C PHE A 58 18.28 -2.03 3.31
N ASP A 59 18.39 -1.16 2.33
CA ASP A 59 19.67 -0.53 1.98
C ASP A 59 19.69 0.98 2.23
N VAL A 60 18.72 1.73 1.72
CA VAL A 60 18.75 3.19 1.77
C VAL A 60 18.41 3.70 3.18
N TYR A 61 17.25 3.31 3.72
CA TYR A 61 16.81 3.73 5.05
C TYR A 61 17.69 3.15 6.15
N THR A 62 17.87 1.84 6.18
CA THR A 62 18.63 1.13 7.23
C THR A 62 20.08 1.63 7.33
N HIS A 63 20.69 2.01 6.21
CA HIS A 63 22.07 2.53 6.21
C HIS A 63 22.13 4.06 6.09
N GLN A 64 21.01 4.76 6.28
CA GLN A 64 20.93 6.23 6.28
C GLN A 64 21.51 6.88 5.02
N LYS A 65 21.33 6.26 3.85
CA LYS A 65 21.80 6.76 2.54
C LYS A 65 20.82 7.81 1.98
N TRP A 66 20.66 8.91 2.72
CA TRP A 66 19.64 9.93 2.42
C TRP A 66 19.76 10.56 1.03
N ASP A 67 20.97 10.64 0.50
CA ASP A 67 21.24 11.09 -0.86
C ASP A 67 20.66 10.16 -1.96
N ARG A 68 20.33 8.93 -1.61
CA ARG A 68 19.71 7.94 -2.49
C ARG A 68 18.20 7.80 -2.30
N LEU A 69 17.58 8.50 -1.34
CA LEU A 69 16.14 8.36 -1.08
C LEU A 69 15.29 8.72 -2.31
N GLY A 70 15.79 9.62 -3.18
CA GLY A 70 15.16 9.97 -4.45
C GLY A 70 15.11 8.83 -5.48
N GLU A 71 15.74 7.68 -5.24
CA GLU A 71 15.62 6.49 -6.09
C GLU A 71 14.23 5.83 -5.95
N SER A 72 13.55 6.07 -4.83
CA SER A 72 12.22 5.53 -4.50
C SER A 72 11.14 6.59 -4.27
N HIS A 73 11.52 7.86 -4.06
CA HIS A 73 10.59 8.95 -3.74
C HIS A 73 10.71 10.09 -4.74
N ALA A 74 9.56 10.65 -5.14
CA ALA A 74 9.51 11.87 -5.94
C ALA A 74 10.00 13.08 -5.13
N ALA A 75 10.48 14.10 -5.83
CA ALA A 75 10.97 15.32 -5.17
C ALA A 75 9.87 16.07 -4.39
N ASP A 76 8.60 15.91 -4.78
CA ASP A 76 7.41 16.53 -4.19
C ASP A 76 6.51 15.54 -3.47
N ILE A 77 7.04 14.41 -3.02
CA ILE A 77 6.30 13.36 -2.30
C ILE A 77 5.44 13.93 -1.17
N LEU A 78 4.23 13.42 -1.04
CA LEU A 78 3.34 13.68 0.10
C LEU A 78 3.33 12.47 1.02
N VAL A 79 3.73 12.65 2.29
CA VAL A 79 3.77 11.57 3.28
C VAL A 79 2.76 11.83 4.39
N HIS A 80 1.96 10.80 4.70
CA HIS A 80 0.95 10.81 5.76
C HIS A 80 1.43 9.98 6.94
N TYR A 81 1.48 10.59 8.12
CA TYR A 81 1.96 9.97 9.36
C TYR A 81 0.82 9.49 10.27
N PRO A 82 1.05 8.52 11.18
CA PRO A 82 0.01 7.91 12.01
C PRO A 82 -0.69 8.88 12.98
N ASP A 83 -0.08 9.99 13.33
CA ASP A 83 -0.65 11.04 14.19
C ASP A 83 -1.50 12.07 13.43
N GLY A 84 -1.60 11.90 12.10
CA GLY A 84 -2.41 12.72 11.21
C GLY A 84 -1.69 13.94 10.63
N HIS A 85 -0.40 14.19 10.97
CA HIS A 85 0.36 15.20 10.26
C HIS A 85 0.84 14.70 8.89
N THR A 86 1.26 15.61 8.04
CA THR A 86 1.82 15.32 6.71
C THR A 86 3.11 16.10 6.50
N SER A 87 4.05 15.51 5.74
CA SER A 87 5.18 16.26 5.16
C SER A 87 5.05 16.30 3.64
N LYS A 88 5.57 17.33 3.01
CA LYS A 88 5.56 17.49 1.57
C LYS A 88 6.95 17.84 1.06
N GLY A 89 7.44 17.00 0.15
CA GLY A 89 8.75 17.12 -0.44
C GLY A 89 9.78 16.21 0.20
N LEU A 90 10.69 15.72 -0.64
CA LEU A 90 11.72 14.75 -0.27
C LEU A 90 12.62 15.23 0.86
N HIS A 91 12.97 16.53 0.86
CA HIS A 91 13.81 17.12 1.92
C HIS A 91 13.12 17.02 3.29
N ASP A 92 11.87 17.46 3.38
CA ASP A 92 11.12 17.45 4.64
C ASP A 92 10.89 16.04 5.15
N HIS A 93 10.60 15.11 4.24
CA HIS A 93 10.48 13.68 4.59
C HIS A 93 11.80 13.13 5.19
N ILE A 94 12.95 13.41 4.59
CA ILE A 94 14.26 13.02 5.14
C ILE A 94 14.46 13.57 6.56
N GLU A 95 14.10 14.82 6.81
CA GLU A 95 14.22 15.43 8.14
C GLU A 95 13.30 14.77 9.18
N GLU A 96 12.16 14.21 8.79
CA GLU A 96 11.27 13.42 9.65
C GLU A 96 11.81 12.01 9.93
N LEU A 97 12.62 11.43 9.04
CA LEU A 97 13.22 10.09 9.22
C LEU A 97 14.44 10.10 10.15
N LYS A 98 15.27 11.14 10.09
CA LYS A 98 16.55 11.23 10.83
C LYS A 98 16.43 11.12 12.35
N PRO A 99 15.41 11.69 13.02
CA PRO A 99 15.31 11.65 14.48
C PRO A 99 15.32 10.24 15.08
N MET A 100 14.80 9.25 14.37
CA MET A 100 14.83 7.84 14.83
C MET A 100 16.27 7.37 15.07
N PHE A 101 17.17 7.68 14.15
CA PHE A 101 18.58 7.27 14.22
C PHE A 101 19.41 8.07 15.25
N VAL A 102 18.91 9.24 15.70
CA VAL A 102 19.57 10.02 16.77
C VAL A 102 19.50 9.28 18.09
N PHE A 103 18.35 8.73 18.47
CA PHE A 103 18.20 8.06 19.77
C PHE A 103 18.35 6.53 19.69
N ALA A 104 18.13 5.94 18.51
CA ALA A 104 18.30 4.51 18.23
C ALA A 104 19.17 4.32 16.97
N PRO A 105 20.50 4.49 17.06
CA PRO A 105 21.38 4.48 15.90
C PRO A 105 21.50 3.12 15.20
N ASP A 106 21.04 2.04 15.84
CA ASP A 106 20.96 0.69 15.30
C ASP A 106 19.60 0.39 14.63
N THR A 107 18.80 1.40 14.39
CA THR A 107 17.50 1.27 13.70
C THR A 107 17.69 0.66 12.32
N ARG A 108 16.86 -0.33 12.00
CA ARG A 108 16.90 -1.06 10.74
C ARG A 108 15.57 -1.69 10.38
N ILE A 109 15.40 -1.94 9.09
CA ILE A 109 14.35 -2.79 8.52
C ILE A 109 15.08 -3.83 7.66
N GLU A 110 14.93 -5.11 7.98
CA GLU A 110 15.58 -6.22 7.27
C GLU A 110 14.56 -7.25 6.77
N GLN A 111 13.27 -7.05 7.05
CA GLN A 111 12.22 -8.00 6.72
C GLN A 111 10.95 -7.30 6.25
N HIS A 112 10.41 -7.80 5.15
CA HIS A 112 9.06 -7.50 4.67
C HIS A 112 8.24 -8.80 4.65
N PRO A 113 7.62 -9.21 5.77
CA PRO A 113 6.88 -10.46 5.86
C PRO A 113 5.62 -10.48 4.99
N VAL A 114 5.06 -9.33 4.68
CA VAL A 114 3.92 -9.17 3.77
C VAL A 114 4.20 -8.02 2.83
N LYS A 115 4.07 -8.28 1.54
CA LYS A 115 4.14 -7.26 0.50
C LYS A 115 3.31 -7.67 -0.70
N PHE A 116 2.55 -6.74 -1.23
CA PHE A 116 1.72 -6.94 -2.41
C PHE A 116 1.42 -5.58 -3.06
N GLY A 117 0.79 -5.60 -4.23
CA GLY A 117 0.35 -4.38 -4.89
C GLY A 117 -0.54 -4.66 -6.08
N GLN A 118 -1.07 -3.60 -6.65
CA GLN A 118 -1.85 -3.64 -7.88
C GLN A 118 -1.66 -2.32 -8.64
N GLY A 119 -1.18 -2.42 -9.87
CA GLY A 119 -0.93 -1.25 -10.71
C GLY A 119 0.09 -0.30 -10.08
N GLU A 120 -0.33 0.93 -9.80
CA GLU A 120 0.51 1.99 -9.24
C GLU A 120 0.53 2.00 -7.70
N TRP A 121 -0.10 1.02 -7.02
CA TRP A 121 -0.16 0.94 -5.57
C TRP A 121 0.58 -0.28 -5.02
N THR A 122 1.31 -0.07 -3.93
CA THR A 122 1.92 -1.14 -3.14
C THR A 122 1.54 -1.03 -1.68
N ALA A 123 1.50 -2.17 -1.00
CA ALA A 123 1.38 -2.25 0.45
C ALA A 123 2.48 -3.18 0.97
N VAL A 124 3.25 -2.70 1.93
CA VAL A 124 4.38 -3.41 2.52
C VAL A 124 4.25 -3.37 4.03
N ILE A 125 4.47 -4.51 4.68
CA ILE A 125 4.66 -4.57 6.12
C ILE A 125 6.15 -4.73 6.38
N GLY A 126 6.78 -3.71 6.95
CA GLY A 126 8.16 -3.72 7.41
C GLY A 126 8.26 -4.04 8.90
N VAL A 127 9.35 -4.71 9.27
CA VAL A 127 9.70 -4.95 10.67
C VAL A 127 10.82 -3.98 11.05
N LEU A 128 10.46 -2.90 11.74
CA LEU A 128 11.39 -1.87 12.23
C LEU A 128 11.92 -2.28 13.60
N GLU A 129 13.23 -2.42 13.72
CA GLU A 129 13.91 -2.79 14.95
C GLU A 129 14.98 -1.76 15.32
N GLY A 130 15.25 -1.64 16.61
CA GLY A 130 16.34 -0.81 17.12
C GLY A 130 16.39 -0.84 18.65
N THR A 131 17.32 -0.05 19.23
CA THR A 131 17.51 0.04 20.68
C THR A 131 17.65 1.50 21.11
N PHE A 132 16.86 1.93 22.09
CA PHE A 132 16.92 3.29 22.66
C PHE A 132 18.19 3.47 23.48
N THR A 133 19.33 3.81 22.86
CA THR A 133 20.63 3.86 23.49
C THR A 133 21.22 5.27 23.61
N GLN A 134 20.66 6.28 22.95
CA GLN A 134 21.13 7.66 22.98
C GLN A 134 20.02 8.61 23.45
N PRO A 135 20.34 9.80 23.98
CA PRO A 135 19.32 10.78 24.39
C PRO A 135 18.36 11.14 23.25
N MET A 136 17.05 11.00 23.50
CA MET A 136 16.01 11.33 22.51
C MET A 136 15.67 12.81 22.58
N PRO A 137 15.87 13.60 21.53
CA PRO A 137 15.45 15.00 21.48
C PRO A 137 13.93 15.14 21.50
N ILE A 138 13.40 16.05 22.35
CA ILE A 138 11.96 16.34 22.44
C ILE A 138 11.65 17.81 22.19
N GLY A 139 12.57 18.54 21.55
CA GLY A 139 12.45 19.96 21.28
C GLY A 139 12.87 20.85 22.44
N GLY A 140 13.05 22.16 22.16
CA GLY A 140 13.43 23.16 23.17
C GLY A 140 14.74 22.87 23.90
N GLY A 141 15.67 22.13 23.30
CA GLY A 141 16.93 21.73 23.90
C GLY A 141 16.82 20.65 24.99
N LYS A 142 15.62 20.04 25.14
CA LYS A 142 15.37 18.98 26.10
C LYS A 142 15.53 17.59 25.48
N THR A 143 15.92 16.61 26.29
CA THR A 143 16.05 15.23 25.88
C THR A 143 15.45 14.30 26.92
N ILE A 144 15.04 13.11 26.49
CA ILE A 144 14.72 11.97 27.37
C ILE A 144 15.96 11.09 27.42
N ALA A 145 16.33 10.69 28.62
CA ALA A 145 17.46 9.78 28.84
C ALA A 145 17.20 8.40 28.21
N PRO A 146 18.21 7.74 27.62
CA PRO A 146 18.05 6.42 27.05
C PRO A 146 17.65 5.39 28.09
N THR A 147 16.80 4.46 27.72
CA THR A 147 16.36 3.36 28.58
C THR A 147 17.16 2.08 28.36
N GLY A 148 17.89 1.98 27.25
CA GLY A 148 18.57 0.77 26.81
C GLY A 148 17.62 -0.32 26.32
N LYS A 149 16.32 -0.05 26.19
CA LYS A 149 15.34 -1.03 25.75
C LYS A 149 15.27 -1.15 24.25
N PRO A 150 15.21 -2.39 23.71
CA PRO A 150 14.96 -2.62 22.30
C PRO A 150 13.48 -2.41 21.96
N PHE A 151 13.23 -2.16 20.68
CA PHE A 151 11.90 -2.17 20.09
C PHE A 151 11.86 -3.01 18.82
N LYS A 152 10.69 -3.56 18.55
CA LYS A 152 10.34 -4.25 17.33
C LYS A 152 8.92 -3.88 16.93
N LEU A 153 8.81 -3.04 15.91
CA LEU A 153 7.54 -2.52 15.41
C LEU A 153 7.16 -3.17 14.10
N THR A 154 5.88 -3.49 13.97
CA THR A 154 5.26 -3.75 12.69
C THR A 154 4.79 -2.43 12.10
N MET A 155 5.35 -2.05 10.97
CA MET A 155 5.00 -0.84 10.24
C MET A 155 4.37 -1.21 8.90
N ALA A 156 3.18 -0.71 8.62
CA ALA A 156 2.56 -0.86 7.30
C ALA A 156 2.75 0.43 6.51
N THR A 157 3.26 0.32 5.29
CA THR A 157 3.41 1.42 4.36
C THR A 157 2.59 1.14 3.10
N ILE A 158 1.78 2.12 2.69
CA ILE A 158 1.07 2.10 1.42
C ILE A 158 1.66 3.19 0.55
N GLY A 159 2.15 2.85 -0.63
CA GLY A 159 2.78 3.78 -1.56
C GLY A 159 2.05 3.85 -2.90
N HIS A 160 1.82 5.06 -3.40
CA HIS A 160 1.43 5.33 -4.78
C HIS A 160 2.66 5.64 -5.61
N TRP A 161 2.80 4.98 -6.75
CA TRP A 161 3.97 5.05 -7.62
C TRP A 161 3.66 5.73 -8.94
N THR A 162 4.49 6.65 -9.32
CA THR A 162 4.44 7.28 -10.64
C THR A 162 4.95 6.33 -11.73
N LYS A 163 4.70 6.68 -12.98
CA LYS A 163 5.28 5.97 -14.15
C LYS A 163 6.81 6.02 -14.20
N ALA A 164 7.43 6.95 -13.47
CA ALA A 164 8.88 7.03 -13.34
C ALA A 164 9.44 5.98 -12.36
N GLY A 165 8.59 5.27 -11.62
CA GLY A 165 8.99 4.24 -10.66
C GLY A 165 9.46 4.80 -9.32
N VAL A 166 8.94 5.97 -8.92
CA VAL A 166 9.13 6.59 -7.62
C VAL A 166 7.78 6.89 -6.98
N MET A 167 7.68 6.83 -5.66
CA MET A 167 6.47 7.19 -4.92
C MET A 167 6.27 8.70 -4.90
N ASP A 168 5.05 9.15 -5.17
CA ASP A 168 4.61 10.54 -5.02
C ASP A 168 3.63 10.72 -3.86
N GLU A 169 3.10 9.62 -3.31
CA GLU A 169 2.29 9.62 -2.10
C GLU A 169 2.59 8.38 -1.26
N GLU A 170 2.71 8.57 0.06
CA GLU A 170 3.04 7.52 1.01
C GLU A 170 2.19 7.64 2.28
N TYR A 171 1.69 6.52 2.78
CA TYR A 171 0.93 6.41 4.02
C TYR A 171 1.65 5.48 4.98
N LEU A 172 2.00 5.98 6.15
CA LEU A 172 2.70 5.27 7.20
C LEU A 172 1.76 4.91 8.35
N PHE A 173 1.81 3.67 8.79
CA PHE A 173 1.00 3.17 9.90
C PHE A 173 1.84 2.34 10.86
N TRP A 174 1.86 2.73 12.13
CA TRP A 174 2.40 1.95 13.24
C TRP A 174 1.68 2.29 14.53
N ASP A 175 1.84 1.44 15.55
CA ASP A 175 1.28 1.69 16.88
C ASP A 175 2.27 2.48 17.75
N ASN A 176 2.05 3.80 17.86
CA ASN A 176 2.85 4.68 18.70
C ASN A 176 2.77 4.31 20.20
N ALA A 177 1.62 3.81 20.68
CA ALA A 177 1.48 3.45 22.08
C ALA A 177 2.31 2.21 22.39
N ASP A 178 2.30 1.21 21.51
CA ASP A 178 3.16 0.04 21.65
C ASP A 178 4.64 0.41 21.54
N PHE A 179 5.01 1.26 20.59
CA PHE A 179 6.39 1.78 20.48
C PHE A 179 6.87 2.41 21.79
N MET A 180 6.11 3.37 22.34
CA MET A 180 6.45 4.06 23.57
C MET A 180 6.56 3.10 24.75
N LYS A 181 5.70 2.09 24.83
CA LYS A 181 5.77 1.04 25.84
C LYS A 181 7.03 0.18 25.73
N GLN A 182 7.38 -0.24 24.49
CA GLN A 182 8.57 -1.05 24.24
C GLN A 182 9.85 -0.31 24.67
N ILE A 183 10.00 0.97 24.29
CA ILE A 183 11.17 1.77 24.68
C ILE A 183 11.13 2.26 26.13
N GLY A 184 10.08 1.92 26.89
CA GLY A 184 9.96 2.20 28.34
C GLY A 184 9.47 3.58 28.70
N LEU A 185 8.80 4.27 27.79
CA LEU A 185 8.20 5.60 27.99
C LEU A 185 6.66 5.56 28.02
N GLY A 186 6.04 4.43 27.70
CA GLY A 186 4.60 4.21 27.78
C GLY A 186 4.14 3.80 29.18
N HIS A 187 2.88 4.08 29.48
CA HIS A 187 2.17 3.67 30.71
C HIS A 187 1.33 2.43 30.46
#